data_2d28f0901266144c897ea087b0edd729
#
_entry.id   2d28f0901266144c897ea087b0edd729
#
_cell.length_a   1.000
_cell.length_b   1.000
_cell.length_c   1.000
_cell.angle_alpha   90.00
_cell.angle_beta   90.00
_cell.angle_gamma   90.00
#
_symmetry.space_group_name_H-M   'P 1'
#
loop_
_entity.id
_entity.type
_entity.pdbx_description
1 polymer ?
#
loop_
_entity_poly.entity_id
_entity_poly.type
_entity_poly.pdbx_seq_one_letter_code
_entity_poly.pdbx_strand_id
1 'polypeptide(L)'
;MGSGSLLGKMVVTFSERGNAVRSIGLVALIACLLQAGPVFAQVDLTGTWARSGQTDNGYAREPVDLLGIPVSADGRAKALSYDIAALSVTERQCQMYPPFYALTGPFPLQISMEQDPITQQLLAWKIAGWGDRDVTTIWMDGRPHPSRYAPHSHGGFTTGTWEGDTLTAVTTHFKLGDIKRHRGFSSDRATLTMRFNRHGDLLTVTGILEDPVYLAEPYVLTEVFRLTTNPNGFPLTACEPIEELPRLHEDPTLAPHYLPGKHPAMNEVTEKHNIPLEAVLGGPETMYPEFRKRMKDTYVLPPPVRADAGN
;
A
#
# COMPACT_ATOMS: atom_id res chain seq x y z
N MET A 1 89.26 -9.03 -57.97
CA MET A 1 88.35 -10.14 -58.31
C MET A 1 87.76 -10.63 -56.97
N GLY A 2 86.50 -10.61 -56.77
CA GLY A 2 85.87 -11.12 -55.56
C GLY A 2 84.74 -10.25 -55.09
N SER A 3 83.56 -10.45 -55.65
CA SER A 3 82.29 -9.87 -55.29
C SER A 3 81.86 -10.45 -53.98
N GLY A 4 81.53 -9.65 -53.00
CA GLY A 4 80.89 -10.04 -51.75
C GLY A 4 79.53 -9.46 -51.68
N SER A 5 78.55 -10.29 -51.71
CA SER A 5 77.12 -9.99 -51.60
C SER A 5 76.77 -9.59 -50.20
N LEU A 6 76.23 -8.38 -50.02
CA LEU A 6 75.58 -7.91 -48.81
C LEU A 6 74.05 -8.19 -48.98
N LEU A 7 73.57 -9.25 -48.39
CA LEU A 7 72.14 -9.47 -48.18
C LEU A 7 71.82 -9.17 -46.72
N GLY A 8 71.29 -7.97 -46.51
CA GLY A 8 70.83 -7.51 -45.19
C GLY A 8 69.62 -8.34 -44.71
N LYS A 9 69.72 -8.83 -43.51
CA LYS A 9 68.59 -9.39 -42.77
C LYS A 9 67.65 -8.26 -42.35
N MET A 10 66.58 -8.08 -43.05
CA MET A 10 65.48 -7.27 -42.58
C MET A 10 64.57 -8.13 -41.74
N VAL A 11 64.77 -8.11 -40.43
CA VAL A 11 63.91 -8.77 -39.48
C VAL A 11 62.77 -7.81 -39.17
N VAL A 12 61.62 -8.12 -39.75
CA VAL A 12 60.41 -7.33 -39.48
C VAL A 12 59.83 -7.80 -38.15
N THR A 13 60.06 -7.03 -37.08
CA THR A 13 59.42 -7.20 -35.75
C THR A 13 58.06 -6.50 -35.74
N PHE A 14 57.10 -7.03 -36.54
CA PHE A 14 55.73 -6.49 -36.55
C PHE A 14 54.74 -7.32 -35.75
N SER A 15 55.15 -8.40 -35.07
CA SER A 15 54.21 -9.31 -34.44
C SER A 15 53.84 -8.93 -32.99
N GLU A 16 54.73 -8.31 -32.23
CA GLU A 16 54.48 -8.12 -30.80
C GLU A 16 53.58 -6.92 -30.44
N ARG A 17 53.65 -5.83 -31.23
CA ARG A 17 52.77 -4.65 -30.96
C ARG A 17 51.32 -4.93 -31.27
N GLY A 18 51.02 -5.73 -32.26
CA GLY A 18 49.62 -6.10 -32.62
C GLY A 18 48.95 -6.96 -31.54
N ASN A 19 49.70 -7.86 -30.92
CA ASN A 19 49.20 -8.74 -29.89
C ASN A 19 49.01 -7.99 -28.57
N ALA A 20 49.90 -7.06 -28.20
CA ALA A 20 49.77 -6.23 -27.01
C ALA A 20 48.54 -5.29 -27.09
N VAL A 21 48.30 -4.66 -28.24
CA VAL A 21 47.10 -3.82 -28.42
C VAL A 21 45.80 -4.64 -28.37
N ARG A 22 45.78 -5.86 -28.98
CA ARG A 22 44.64 -6.75 -28.89
C ARG A 22 44.39 -7.24 -27.47
N SER A 23 45.43 -7.56 -26.70
CA SER A 23 45.32 -7.99 -25.31
C SER A 23 44.84 -6.86 -24.40
N ILE A 24 45.31 -5.61 -24.59
CA ILE A 24 44.83 -4.45 -23.84
C ILE A 24 43.38 -4.16 -24.16
N GLY A 25 42.98 -4.23 -25.43
CA GLY A 25 41.56 -4.07 -25.83
C GLY A 25 40.65 -5.12 -25.23
N LEU A 26 41.08 -6.39 -25.17
CA LEU A 26 40.30 -7.49 -24.56
C LEU A 26 40.18 -7.32 -23.03
N VAL A 27 41.26 -6.93 -22.35
CA VAL A 27 41.27 -6.67 -20.91
C VAL A 27 40.36 -5.46 -20.57
N ALA A 28 40.41 -4.40 -21.37
CA ALA A 28 39.53 -3.23 -21.20
C ALA A 28 38.05 -3.59 -21.43
N LEU A 29 37.75 -4.42 -22.41
CA LEU A 29 36.37 -4.90 -22.67
C LEU A 29 35.86 -5.78 -21.52
N ILE A 30 36.71 -6.69 -21.02
CA ILE A 30 36.36 -7.54 -19.87
C ILE A 30 36.20 -6.67 -18.62
N ALA A 31 37.03 -5.67 -18.39
CA ALA A 31 36.90 -4.75 -17.26
C ALA A 31 35.60 -3.91 -17.33
N CYS A 32 35.19 -3.47 -18.52
CA CYS A 32 33.91 -2.81 -18.74
C CYS A 32 32.71 -3.74 -18.50
N LEU A 33 32.80 -5.02 -18.89
CA LEU A 33 31.75 -6.01 -18.66
C LEU A 33 31.63 -6.41 -17.17
N LEU A 34 32.75 -6.39 -16.43
CA LEU A 34 32.77 -6.65 -14.99
C LEU A 34 32.23 -5.49 -14.15
N GLN A 35 32.17 -4.29 -14.72
CA GLN A 35 31.56 -3.11 -14.06
C GLN A 35 30.07 -2.95 -14.35
N ALA A 36 29.51 -3.76 -15.26
CA ALA A 36 28.06 -3.87 -15.40
C ALA A 36 27.54 -4.55 -14.14
N GLY A 37 27.23 -3.78 -13.10
CA GLY A 37 26.46 -4.27 -11.95
C GLY A 37 25.17 -4.93 -12.46
N PRO A 38 24.55 -5.81 -11.67
CA PRO A 38 23.30 -6.43 -12.07
C PRO A 38 22.29 -5.33 -12.38
N VAL A 39 21.98 -5.16 -13.66
CA VAL A 39 20.84 -4.34 -14.10
C VAL A 39 19.62 -5.16 -13.72
N PHE A 40 19.10 -4.94 -12.51
CA PHE A 40 17.78 -5.44 -12.17
C PHE A 40 16.81 -4.71 -13.09
N ALA A 41 16.21 -5.41 -14.01
CA ALA A 41 15.10 -4.89 -14.77
C ALA A 41 13.99 -4.56 -13.75
N GLN A 42 13.67 -3.28 -13.62
CA GLN A 42 12.56 -2.86 -12.77
C GLN A 42 11.30 -3.58 -13.23
N VAL A 43 10.58 -4.19 -12.28
CA VAL A 43 9.35 -4.90 -12.59
C VAL A 43 8.30 -3.87 -13.00
N ASP A 44 7.67 -4.07 -14.14
CA ASP A 44 6.55 -3.22 -14.57
C ASP A 44 5.31 -3.52 -13.72
N LEU A 45 4.83 -2.52 -12.99
CA LEU A 45 3.63 -2.61 -12.16
C LEU A 45 2.38 -2.08 -12.88
N THR A 46 2.51 -1.58 -14.12
CA THR A 46 1.37 -0.98 -14.83
C THR A 46 0.24 -1.97 -15.03
N GLY A 47 -0.98 -1.48 -14.95
CA GLY A 47 -2.17 -2.27 -15.22
C GLY A 47 -3.32 -1.99 -14.26
N THR A 48 -4.41 -2.70 -14.51
CA THR A 48 -5.57 -2.75 -13.61
C THR A 48 -5.53 -4.04 -12.82
N TRP A 49 -5.54 -3.92 -11.51
CA TRP A 49 -5.33 -5.00 -10.56
C TRP A 49 -6.61 -5.22 -9.74
N ALA A 50 -7.36 -6.26 -10.05
CA ALA A 50 -8.55 -6.64 -9.31
C ALA A 50 -8.18 -7.43 -8.05
N ARG A 51 -8.94 -7.23 -6.96
CA ARG A 51 -8.74 -8.00 -5.73
C ARG A 51 -8.97 -9.48 -6.00
N SER A 52 -8.10 -10.35 -5.47
CA SER A 52 -8.22 -11.80 -5.68
C SER A 52 -9.15 -12.50 -4.69
N GLY A 53 -9.61 -11.80 -3.66
CA GLY A 53 -10.39 -12.37 -2.56
C GLY A 53 -9.58 -13.19 -1.55
N GLN A 54 -8.29 -13.32 -1.77
CA GLN A 54 -7.36 -13.98 -0.83
C GLN A 54 -6.64 -12.90 -0.03
N THR A 55 -7.23 -12.50 1.08
CA THR A 55 -6.78 -11.35 1.84
C THR A 55 -6.73 -11.64 3.32
N ASP A 56 -5.82 -10.96 4.03
CA ASP A 56 -5.82 -10.91 5.49
C ASP A 56 -7.00 -10.10 6.03
N ASN A 57 -7.68 -9.40 5.15
CA ASN A 57 -8.71 -8.44 5.47
C ASN A 57 -10.05 -9.10 5.76
N GLY A 58 -10.16 -10.16 6.44
CA GLY A 58 -11.39 -10.82 6.86
C GLY A 58 -12.74 -10.11 6.53
N TYR A 59 -13.83 -10.59 6.93
CA TYR A 59 -15.16 -10.03 6.63
C TYR A 59 -15.26 -8.55 7.00
N ALA A 60 -15.86 -7.76 6.11
CA ALA A 60 -16.34 -6.44 6.46
C ALA A 60 -17.41 -6.59 7.53
N ARG A 61 -17.02 -6.36 8.79
CA ARG A 61 -17.92 -6.38 9.92
C ARG A 61 -18.48 -4.99 10.19
N GLU A 62 -19.20 -4.88 11.27
CA GLU A 62 -19.84 -3.61 11.65
C GLU A 62 -18.80 -2.50 11.93
N PRO A 63 -19.22 -1.24 11.87
CA PRO A 63 -18.31 -0.09 11.99
C PRO A 63 -17.44 -0.09 13.24
N VAL A 64 -17.93 -0.57 14.36
CA VAL A 64 -17.20 -0.55 15.64
C VAL A 64 -16.41 -1.84 15.92
N ASP A 65 -16.34 -2.77 14.99
CA ASP A 65 -15.56 -4.00 15.15
C ASP A 65 -14.08 -3.76 14.88
N LEU A 66 -13.31 -3.71 15.93
CA LEU A 66 -11.86 -3.48 15.91
C LEU A 66 -11.05 -4.78 16.02
N LEU A 67 -11.67 -5.94 15.96
CA LEU A 67 -10.98 -7.23 16.07
C LEU A 67 -9.83 -7.35 15.08
N GLY A 68 -8.65 -7.68 15.59
CA GLY A 68 -7.43 -7.82 14.80
C GLY A 68 -6.77 -6.49 14.41
N ILE A 69 -7.24 -5.36 14.93
CA ILE A 69 -6.55 -4.07 14.81
C ILE A 69 -5.84 -3.80 16.14
N PRO A 70 -4.51 -3.59 16.15
CA PRO A 70 -3.72 -3.39 17.37
C PRO A 70 -3.89 -1.96 17.93
N VAL A 71 -5.13 -1.52 18.11
CA VAL A 71 -5.41 -0.17 18.59
C VAL A 71 -4.87 0.07 20.00
N SER A 72 -4.27 1.25 20.19
CA SER A 72 -3.95 1.77 21.51
C SER A 72 -5.21 2.18 22.27
N ALA A 73 -5.07 2.61 23.53
CA ALA A 73 -6.19 3.17 24.30
C ALA A 73 -6.78 4.40 23.58
N ASP A 74 -5.92 5.27 23.03
CA ASP A 74 -6.35 6.48 22.31
C ASP A 74 -6.99 6.12 20.96
N GLY A 75 -6.43 5.13 20.25
CA GLY A 75 -7.00 4.61 19.00
C GLY A 75 -8.39 4.01 19.20
N ARG A 76 -8.58 3.27 20.29
CA ARG A 76 -9.88 2.73 20.70
C ARG A 76 -10.87 3.84 21.03
N ALA A 77 -10.46 4.81 21.83
CA ALA A 77 -11.31 5.96 22.17
C ALA A 77 -11.72 6.73 20.92
N LYS A 78 -10.79 6.95 19.99
CA LYS A 78 -11.06 7.60 18.70
C LYS A 78 -12.05 6.80 17.86
N ALA A 79 -11.85 5.49 17.72
CA ALA A 79 -12.74 4.61 16.95
C ALA A 79 -14.16 4.57 17.54
N LEU A 80 -14.27 4.52 18.86
CA LEU A 80 -15.57 4.51 19.57
C LEU A 80 -16.26 5.88 19.59
N SER A 81 -15.56 6.96 19.27
CA SER A 81 -16.15 8.29 19.09
C SER A 81 -16.65 8.55 17.67
N TYR A 82 -16.44 7.61 16.75
CA TYR A 82 -16.88 7.74 15.36
C TYR A 82 -18.41 7.80 15.29
N ASP A 83 -18.90 8.79 14.59
CA ASP A 83 -20.31 8.98 14.31
C ASP A 83 -20.50 9.12 12.80
N ILE A 84 -21.10 8.12 12.17
CA ILE A 84 -21.37 8.10 10.74
C ILE A 84 -22.33 9.23 10.31
N ALA A 85 -23.10 9.78 11.26
CA ALA A 85 -24.00 10.89 10.99
C ALA A 85 -23.28 12.25 10.94
N ALA A 86 -22.04 12.34 11.44
CA ALA A 86 -21.30 13.60 11.43
C ALA A 86 -21.00 14.07 10.01
N LEU A 87 -21.08 15.39 9.77
CA LEU A 87 -20.70 16.00 8.49
C LEU A 87 -19.20 15.82 8.19
N SER A 88 -18.38 15.68 9.22
CA SER A 88 -16.92 15.59 9.11
C SER A 88 -16.41 14.23 8.67
N VAL A 89 -17.26 13.24 8.44
CA VAL A 89 -16.79 11.95 7.95
C VAL A 89 -16.22 12.08 6.54
N THR A 90 -15.18 11.32 6.29
CA THR A 90 -14.38 11.36 5.06
C THR A 90 -15.23 11.30 3.79
N GLU A 91 -16.20 10.40 3.75
CA GLU A 91 -17.09 10.19 2.61
C GLU A 91 -17.98 11.39 2.32
N ARG A 92 -18.45 12.08 3.37
CA ARG A 92 -19.34 13.25 3.22
C ARG A 92 -18.60 14.49 2.77
N GLN A 93 -17.30 14.55 3.05
CA GLN A 93 -16.45 15.67 2.65
C GLN A 93 -15.66 15.39 1.38
N CYS A 94 -15.92 14.30 0.69
CA CYS A 94 -15.18 13.89 -0.49
C CYS A 94 -13.65 13.85 -0.25
N GLN A 95 -13.23 13.53 0.94
CA GLN A 95 -11.82 13.46 1.29
C GLN A 95 -11.22 12.14 0.87
N MET A 96 -9.95 12.19 0.47
CA MET A 96 -9.15 11.02 0.16
C MET A 96 -8.92 10.17 1.42
N TYR A 97 -9.00 8.86 1.28
CA TYR A 97 -8.53 7.94 2.30
C TYR A 97 -6.99 7.87 2.31
N PRO A 98 -6.35 7.59 3.46
CA PRO A 98 -4.93 7.32 3.49
C PRO A 98 -4.58 6.10 2.62
N PRO A 99 -3.34 6.02 2.08
CA PRO A 99 -2.93 4.92 1.20
C PRO A 99 -3.10 3.51 1.76
N PHE A 100 -3.05 3.33 3.08
CA PHE A 100 -3.33 2.04 3.72
C PHE A 100 -4.73 1.48 3.40
N TYR A 101 -5.68 2.35 3.10
CA TYR A 101 -7.03 1.95 2.73
C TYR A 101 -7.10 1.09 1.46
N ALA A 102 -6.08 1.15 0.60
CA ALA A 102 -5.96 0.24 -0.54
C ALA A 102 -6.00 -1.24 -0.14
N LEU A 103 -5.50 -1.56 1.06
CA LEU A 103 -5.46 -2.92 1.60
C LEU A 103 -6.77 -3.32 2.30
N THR A 104 -7.56 -2.36 2.72
CA THR A 104 -8.77 -2.57 3.53
C THR A 104 -10.06 -2.22 2.81
N GLY A 105 -9.99 -1.41 1.77
CA GLY A 105 -11.12 -1.01 0.94
C GLY A 105 -11.49 -2.05 -0.13
N PRO A 106 -12.65 -1.92 -0.75
CA PRO A 106 -13.14 -2.90 -1.73
C PRO A 106 -12.64 -2.68 -3.16
N PHE A 107 -11.83 -1.64 -3.40
CA PHE A 107 -11.53 -1.18 -4.74
C PHE A 107 -10.34 -1.93 -5.38
N PRO A 108 -10.36 -2.13 -6.70
CA PRO A 108 -9.19 -2.55 -7.46
C PRO A 108 -8.14 -1.43 -7.51
N LEU A 109 -6.90 -1.73 -7.91
CA LEU A 109 -5.86 -0.74 -8.12
C LEU A 109 -5.64 -0.52 -9.62
N GLN A 110 -5.48 0.74 -10.01
CA GLN A 110 -4.98 1.10 -11.33
C GLN A 110 -3.60 1.74 -11.16
N ILE A 111 -2.58 1.06 -11.68
CA ILE A 111 -1.20 1.51 -11.57
C ILE A 111 -0.72 1.99 -12.94
N SER A 112 -0.18 3.18 -12.97
CA SER A 112 0.47 3.77 -14.15
C SER A 112 1.81 4.37 -13.76
N MET A 113 2.68 4.57 -14.76
CA MET A 113 3.97 5.21 -14.57
C MET A 113 3.97 6.63 -15.11
N GLU A 114 4.71 7.51 -14.45
CA GLU A 114 5.09 8.82 -14.96
C GLU A 114 6.56 8.80 -15.31
N GLN A 115 6.88 9.14 -16.55
CA GLN A 115 8.23 9.16 -17.08
C GLN A 115 8.61 10.57 -17.52
N ASP A 116 9.88 10.90 -17.39
CA ASP A 116 10.44 12.10 -18.01
C ASP A 116 10.27 12.00 -19.54
N PRO A 117 9.66 13.00 -20.18
CA PRO A 117 9.36 12.92 -21.62
C PRO A 117 10.60 12.92 -22.51
N ILE A 118 11.75 13.36 -22.01
CA ILE A 118 13.00 13.44 -22.77
C ILE A 118 13.89 12.23 -22.50
N THR A 119 14.13 11.93 -21.22
CA THR A 119 15.06 10.89 -20.81
C THR A 119 14.43 9.52 -20.67
N GLN A 120 13.09 9.44 -20.66
CA GLN A 120 12.30 8.23 -20.40
C GLN A 120 12.57 7.59 -19.02
N GLN A 121 13.21 8.32 -18.14
CA GLN A 121 13.43 7.87 -16.77
C GLN A 121 12.12 7.81 -16.00
N LEU A 122 11.93 6.77 -15.21
CA LEU A 122 10.78 6.64 -14.30
C LEU A 122 10.88 7.71 -13.21
N LEU A 123 9.92 8.63 -13.18
CA LEU A 123 9.80 9.67 -12.16
C LEU A 123 8.92 9.22 -10.99
N ALA A 124 7.82 8.54 -11.29
CA ALA A 124 6.89 8.11 -10.28
C ALA A 124 5.99 6.95 -10.74
N TRP A 125 5.52 6.18 -9.77
CA TRP A 125 4.34 5.33 -9.93
C TRP A 125 3.11 6.10 -9.45
N LYS A 126 2.02 6.01 -10.21
CA LYS A 126 0.72 6.59 -9.85
C LYS A 126 -0.27 5.47 -9.60
N ILE A 127 -0.84 5.45 -8.42
CA ILE A 127 -1.82 4.43 -8.01
C ILE A 127 -3.15 5.12 -7.76
N ALA A 128 -4.15 4.80 -8.60
CA ALA A 128 -5.54 5.15 -8.42
C ALA A 128 -6.31 3.97 -7.82
N GLY A 129 -7.51 4.24 -7.29
CA GLY A 129 -8.37 3.20 -6.74
C GLY A 129 -8.28 3.04 -5.22
N TRP A 130 -7.56 3.90 -4.55
CA TRP A 130 -7.44 3.92 -3.09
C TRP A 130 -8.62 4.64 -2.44
N GLY A 131 -9.81 4.36 -2.90
CA GLY A 131 -11.01 4.99 -2.41
C GLY A 131 -11.66 5.94 -3.42
N ASP A 132 -11.59 5.62 -4.70
CA ASP A 132 -12.32 6.20 -5.83
C ASP A 132 -11.99 7.65 -6.25
N ARG A 133 -11.14 8.41 -5.53
CA ARG A 133 -11.10 9.86 -5.73
C ARG A 133 -9.76 10.45 -6.11
N ASP A 134 -8.65 9.80 -5.74
CA ASP A 134 -7.34 10.41 -5.88
C ASP A 134 -6.26 9.45 -6.32
N VAL A 135 -5.20 10.03 -6.86
CA VAL A 135 -4.02 9.30 -7.30
C VAL A 135 -2.90 9.51 -6.29
N THR A 136 -2.45 8.43 -5.68
CA THR A 136 -1.22 8.46 -4.88
C THR A 136 -0.02 8.39 -5.80
N THR A 137 0.93 9.30 -5.59
CA THR A 137 2.17 9.36 -6.35
C THR A 137 3.31 8.83 -5.50
N ILE A 138 3.95 7.75 -5.96
CA ILE A 138 5.17 7.20 -5.35
C ILE A 138 6.35 7.73 -6.15
N TRP A 139 7.09 8.68 -5.60
CA TRP A 139 8.24 9.29 -6.24
C TRP A 139 9.43 8.34 -6.28
N MET A 140 10.04 8.18 -7.46
CA MET A 140 11.15 7.25 -7.70
C MET A 140 12.49 7.94 -7.98
N ASP A 141 12.52 9.25 -7.94
CA ASP A 141 13.69 10.09 -8.30
C ASP A 141 14.67 10.31 -7.12
N GLY A 142 14.47 9.62 -6.00
CA GLY A 142 15.34 9.69 -4.83
C GLY A 142 15.20 10.97 -4.01
N ARG A 143 14.13 11.76 -4.25
CA ARG A 143 13.89 12.97 -3.45
C ARG A 143 13.68 12.62 -1.96
N PRO A 144 14.17 13.47 -1.05
CA PRO A 144 13.96 13.25 0.38
C PRO A 144 12.50 13.53 0.76
N HIS A 145 12.06 12.92 1.87
CA HIS A 145 10.81 13.31 2.50
C HIS A 145 10.86 14.76 2.95
N PRO A 146 9.71 15.45 2.96
CA PRO A 146 9.61 16.82 3.47
C PRO A 146 10.06 16.91 4.92
N SER A 147 10.37 18.13 5.36
CA SER A 147 10.63 18.41 6.76
C SER A 147 9.39 18.04 7.61
N ARG A 148 9.61 17.55 8.83
CA ARG A 148 8.51 17.25 9.78
C ARG A 148 7.54 18.40 10.03
N TYR A 149 7.89 19.61 9.63
CA TYR A 149 7.04 20.81 9.73
C TYR A 149 6.30 21.13 8.44
N ALA A 150 6.48 20.33 7.39
CA ALA A 150 5.77 20.54 6.14
C ALA A 150 4.27 20.25 6.31
N PRO A 151 3.42 20.86 5.47
CA PRO A 151 1.99 20.60 5.50
C PRO A 151 1.67 19.13 5.25
N HIS A 152 0.70 18.62 5.99
CA HIS A 152 0.19 17.26 5.83
C HIS A 152 -0.98 17.24 4.82
N SER A 153 -1.11 16.12 4.11
CA SER A 153 -2.23 15.86 3.19
C SER A 153 -2.91 14.53 3.53
N HIS A 154 -4.10 14.28 3.01
CA HIS A 154 -4.77 12.99 3.23
C HIS A 154 -3.99 11.82 2.62
N GLY A 155 -3.42 12.01 1.43
CA GLY A 155 -2.58 11.00 0.76
C GLY A 155 -1.16 10.90 1.30
N GLY A 156 -0.73 11.84 2.14
CA GLY A 156 0.65 11.91 2.61
C GLY A 156 1.65 12.29 1.51
N PHE A 157 2.91 11.99 1.76
CA PHE A 157 4.01 12.11 0.81
C PHE A 157 4.75 10.78 0.73
N THR A 158 4.86 10.22 -0.48
CA THR A 158 5.38 8.87 -0.68
C THR A 158 6.61 8.87 -1.58
N THR A 159 7.66 8.19 -1.15
CA THR A 159 8.84 7.87 -1.97
C THR A 159 8.99 6.37 -2.10
N GLY A 160 9.56 5.92 -3.21
CA GLY A 160 9.79 4.50 -3.48
C GLY A 160 11.22 4.17 -3.79
N THR A 161 11.63 2.97 -3.44
CA THR A 161 12.92 2.37 -3.77
C THR A 161 12.73 0.93 -4.20
N TRP A 162 13.55 0.47 -5.15
CA TRP A 162 13.57 -0.93 -5.54
C TRP A 162 14.61 -1.71 -4.72
N GLU A 163 14.20 -2.85 -4.18
CA GLU A 163 15.04 -3.86 -3.55
C GLU A 163 14.87 -5.17 -4.32
N GLY A 164 15.74 -5.41 -5.28
CA GLY A 164 15.55 -6.50 -6.25
C GLY A 164 14.31 -6.27 -7.11
N ASP A 165 13.34 -7.15 -7.03
CA ASP A 165 12.05 -7.12 -7.73
C ASP A 165 10.90 -6.55 -6.88
N THR A 166 11.19 -6.08 -5.67
CA THR A 166 10.21 -5.52 -4.76
C THR A 166 10.32 -4.01 -4.70
N LEU A 167 9.22 -3.31 -4.98
CA LEU A 167 9.09 -1.88 -4.73
C LEU A 167 8.70 -1.64 -3.27
N THR A 168 9.55 -0.96 -2.52
CA THR A 168 9.26 -0.49 -1.16
C THR A 168 8.89 0.99 -1.23
N ALA A 169 7.68 1.33 -0.82
CA ALA A 169 7.15 2.68 -0.78
C ALA A 169 6.93 3.12 0.68
N VAL A 170 7.48 4.27 1.05
CA VAL A 170 7.34 4.84 2.39
C VAL A 170 6.51 6.12 2.29
N THR A 171 5.48 6.23 3.12
CA THR A 171 4.58 7.39 3.18
C THR A 171 4.59 8.00 4.57
N THR A 172 4.71 9.32 4.60
CA THR A 172 4.64 10.16 5.81
C THR A 172 3.75 11.38 5.54
N HIS A 173 3.63 12.29 6.48
CA HIS A 173 2.87 13.54 6.34
C HIS A 173 1.38 13.33 6.05
N PHE A 174 0.79 12.32 6.68
CA PHE A 174 -0.64 12.11 6.63
C PHE A 174 -1.39 13.18 7.44
N LYS A 175 -2.61 13.47 7.02
CA LYS A 175 -3.66 13.94 7.93
C LYS A 175 -4.30 12.75 8.64
N LEU A 176 -5.01 13.02 9.73
CA LEU A 176 -5.90 12.04 10.34
C LEU A 176 -6.81 11.42 9.25
N GLY A 177 -6.91 10.11 9.22
CA GLY A 177 -7.76 9.42 8.25
C GLY A 177 -8.11 7.99 8.65
N ASP A 178 -9.08 7.43 7.95
CA ASP A 178 -9.53 6.05 8.18
C ASP A 178 -8.53 5.04 7.61
N ILE A 179 -8.07 4.10 8.43
CA ILE A 179 -7.27 2.97 7.98
C ILE A 179 -8.13 1.79 7.54
N LYS A 180 -9.35 1.74 8.00
CA LYS A 180 -10.41 0.83 7.61
C LYS A 180 -11.72 1.55 7.80
N ARG A 181 -12.58 1.54 6.79
CA ARG A 181 -13.85 2.27 6.80
C ARG A 181 -14.59 2.06 8.12
N HIS A 182 -14.83 3.15 8.84
CA HIS A 182 -15.53 3.19 10.13
C HIS A 182 -14.91 2.37 11.27
N ARG A 183 -13.62 1.97 11.20
CA ARG A 183 -13.08 1.00 12.15
C ARG A 183 -11.73 1.31 12.73
N GLY A 184 -11.09 2.32 12.33
CA GLY A 184 -9.79 2.65 12.87
C GLY A 184 -9.22 3.84 12.14
N PHE A 185 -8.32 4.52 12.81
CA PHE A 185 -7.76 5.76 12.32
C PHE A 185 -6.25 5.71 12.36
N SER A 186 -5.62 6.40 11.41
CA SER A 186 -4.22 6.78 11.50
C SER A 186 -4.12 8.24 11.94
N SER A 187 -3.14 8.53 12.78
CA SER A 187 -2.82 9.89 13.17
C SER A 187 -1.95 10.58 12.10
N ASP A 188 -1.74 11.87 12.27
CA ASP A 188 -0.81 12.67 11.47
C ASP A 188 0.67 12.34 11.74
N ARG A 189 0.95 11.46 12.72
CA ARG A 189 2.29 10.97 13.05
C ARG A 189 2.57 9.57 12.54
N ALA A 190 1.62 9.00 11.81
CA ALA A 190 1.78 7.66 11.25
C ALA A 190 2.82 7.62 10.13
N THR A 191 3.45 6.47 10.00
CA THR A 191 4.31 6.10 8.87
C THR A 191 3.77 4.82 8.26
N LEU A 192 3.65 4.79 6.94
CA LEU A 192 3.22 3.62 6.21
C LEU A 192 4.34 3.14 5.30
N THR A 193 4.73 1.88 5.45
CA THR A 193 5.59 1.18 4.50
C THR A 193 4.76 0.19 3.71
N MET A 194 4.77 0.30 2.38
CA MET A 194 4.15 -0.68 1.50
C MET A 194 5.17 -1.34 0.61
N ARG A 195 5.04 -2.65 0.46
CA ARG A 195 5.88 -3.47 -0.41
C ARG A 195 5.02 -4.06 -1.51
N PHE A 196 5.40 -3.79 -2.75
CA PHE A 196 4.75 -4.30 -3.96
C PHE A 196 5.64 -5.35 -4.58
N ASN A 197 5.14 -6.55 -4.67
CA ASN A 197 5.83 -7.67 -5.32
C ASN A 197 4.92 -8.27 -6.40
N ARG A 198 5.36 -8.17 -7.65
CA ARG A 198 4.65 -8.73 -8.80
C ARG A 198 5.24 -10.08 -9.18
N HIS A 199 4.40 -11.08 -9.30
CA HIS A 199 4.74 -12.39 -9.81
C HIS A 199 3.76 -12.79 -10.94
N GLY A 200 4.17 -12.58 -12.17
CA GLY A 200 3.30 -12.78 -13.33
C GLY A 200 2.08 -11.86 -13.30
N ASP A 201 0.90 -12.47 -13.23
CA ASP A 201 -0.39 -11.78 -13.16
C ASP A 201 -0.89 -11.54 -11.72
N LEU A 202 -0.04 -11.81 -10.73
CA LEU A 202 -0.34 -11.55 -9.34
C LEU A 202 0.52 -10.39 -8.83
N LEU A 203 -0.10 -9.51 -8.07
CA LEU A 203 0.55 -8.43 -7.33
C LEU A 203 0.20 -8.60 -5.85
N THR A 204 1.22 -8.88 -5.05
CA THR A 204 1.10 -8.91 -3.60
C THR A 204 1.51 -7.56 -3.05
N VAL A 205 0.66 -6.96 -2.24
CA VAL A 205 0.93 -5.69 -1.56
C VAL A 205 0.86 -5.92 -0.06
N THR A 206 1.98 -5.71 0.62
CA THR A 206 2.03 -5.77 2.09
C THR A 206 2.19 -4.36 2.63
N GLY A 207 1.28 -3.95 3.50
CA GLY A 207 1.32 -2.67 4.21
C GLY A 207 1.68 -2.87 5.68
N ILE A 208 2.58 -2.04 6.16
CA ILE A 208 3.00 -1.96 7.56
C ILE A 208 2.72 -0.53 8.00
N LEU A 209 1.71 -0.37 8.83
CA LEU A 209 1.34 0.93 9.40
C LEU A 209 1.86 1.02 10.83
N GLU A 210 2.70 2.00 11.07
CA GLU A 210 3.22 2.36 12.38
C GLU A 210 2.61 3.70 12.81
N ASP A 211 1.91 3.72 13.93
CA ASP A 211 1.27 4.93 14.44
C ASP A 211 1.47 5.04 15.96
N PRO A 212 2.32 5.96 16.41
CA PRO A 212 2.64 6.09 17.83
C PRO A 212 1.49 6.62 18.67
N VAL A 213 0.38 7.05 18.07
CA VAL A 213 -0.79 7.58 18.76
C VAL A 213 -1.89 6.54 18.85
N TYR A 214 -2.30 5.98 17.73
CA TYR A 214 -3.51 5.16 17.67
C TYR A 214 -3.26 3.66 17.61
N LEU A 215 -2.00 3.22 17.41
CA LEU A 215 -1.64 1.82 17.42
C LEU A 215 -0.67 1.51 18.56
N ALA A 216 -0.85 0.37 19.21
CA ALA A 216 0.05 -0.14 20.24
C ALA A 216 1.21 -0.96 19.63
N GLU A 217 0.98 -1.56 18.47
CA GLU A 217 1.94 -2.32 17.67
C GLU A 217 1.73 -1.99 16.18
N PRO A 218 2.70 -2.25 15.29
CA PRO A 218 2.51 -2.09 13.86
C PRO A 218 1.33 -2.93 13.33
N TYR A 219 0.48 -2.31 12.53
CA TYR A 219 -0.61 -3.01 11.87
C TYR A 219 -0.15 -3.48 10.50
N VAL A 220 -0.08 -4.79 10.32
CA VAL A 220 0.41 -5.42 9.09
C VAL A 220 -0.73 -6.12 8.39
N LEU A 221 -0.90 -5.80 7.10
CA LEU A 221 -1.85 -6.48 6.22
C LEU A 221 -1.20 -6.83 4.89
N THR A 222 -1.63 -7.94 4.32
CA THR A 222 -1.25 -8.36 2.97
C THR A 222 -2.50 -8.53 2.12
N GLU A 223 -2.44 -7.99 0.91
CA GLU A 223 -3.50 -8.09 -0.09
C GLU A 223 -2.92 -8.63 -1.39
N VAL A 224 -3.67 -9.51 -2.04
CA VAL A 224 -3.29 -10.07 -3.34
C VAL A 224 -4.26 -9.57 -4.41
N PHE A 225 -3.70 -9.05 -5.47
CA PHE A 225 -4.43 -8.57 -6.62
C PHE A 225 -4.06 -9.39 -7.85
N ARG A 226 -5.00 -9.50 -8.80
CA ARG A 226 -4.80 -10.16 -10.09
C ARG A 226 -4.92 -9.15 -11.22
N LEU A 227 -3.97 -9.17 -12.13
CA LEU A 227 -4.03 -8.36 -13.35
C LEU A 227 -5.30 -8.69 -14.13
N THR A 228 -6.01 -7.66 -14.56
CA THR A 228 -7.23 -7.79 -15.35
C THR A 228 -7.23 -6.85 -16.54
N THR A 229 -7.84 -7.28 -17.62
CA THR A 229 -8.08 -6.47 -18.81
C THR A 229 -9.44 -5.75 -18.78
N ASN A 230 -10.24 -6.02 -17.75
CA ASN A 230 -11.54 -5.37 -17.61
C ASN A 230 -11.41 -4.01 -16.91
N PRO A 231 -11.50 -2.89 -17.65
CA PRO A 231 -11.41 -1.55 -17.08
C PRO A 231 -12.68 -1.12 -16.34
N ASN A 232 -13.78 -1.88 -16.44
CA ASN A 232 -15.10 -1.49 -15.96
C ASN A 232 -15.25 -1.60 -14.42
N GLY A 233 -14.20 -1.95 -13.70
CA GLY A 233 -14.21 -2.03 -12.24
C GLY A 233 -14.09 -0.69 -11.49
N PHE A 234 -13.94 0.42 -12.22
CA PHE A 234 -13.72 1.75 -11.63
C PHE A 234 -14.76 2.75 -12.12
N PRO A 235 -15.89 2.87 -11.46
CA PRO A 235 -16.62 4.11 -11.60
C PRO A 235 -15.85 5.20 -10.84
N LEU A 236 -15.07 6.00 -11.55
CA LEU A 236 -14.67 7.31 -11.03
C LEU A 236 -15.96 8.14 -10.99
N THR A 237 -16.66 8.06 -9.88
CA THR A 237 -17.84 8.87 -9.65
C THR A 237 -17.39 10.23 -9.13
N ALA A 238 -17.88 11.30 -9.75
CA ALA A 238 -17.75 12.63 -9.18
C ALA A 238 -18.32 12.61 -7.75
N CYS A 239 -17.58 13.14 -6.81
CA CYS A 239 -18.04 13.27 -5.44
C CYS A 239 -18.44 14.71 -5.17
N GLU A 240 -19.62 14.91 -4.59
CA GLU A 240 -20.08 16.21 -4.13
C GLU A 240 -20.11 16.21 -2.60
N PRO A 241 -19.44 17.17 -1.94
CA PRO A 241 -19.50 17.29 -0.49
C PRO A 241 -20.92 17.50 0.01
N ILE A 242 -21.28 16.88 1.10
CA ILE A 242 -22.56 17.08 1.75
C ILE A 242 -22.43 18.27 2.69
N GLU A 243 -23.12 19.35 2.36
CA GLU A 243 -23.07 20.59 3.13
C GLU A 243 -24.04 20.58 4.31
N GLU A 244 -25.18 19.87 4.17
CA GLU A 244 -26.20 19.78 5.21
C GLU A 244 -26.61 18.33 5.46
N LEU A 245 -26.77 17.98 6.72
CA LEU A 245 -27.50 16.77 7.08
C LEU A 245 -28.99 17.03 6.98
N PRO A 246 -29.81 16.01 6.62
CA PRO A 246 -31.25 16.09 6.79
C PRO A 246 -31.55 16.61 8.20
N ARG A 247 -32.48 17.55 8.32
CA ARG A 247 -32.83 18.14 9.63
C ARG A 247 -33.38 17.07 10.57
N LEU A 248 -32.49 16.61 11.47
CA LEU A 248 -32.76 15.49 12.38
C LEU A 248 -33.42 15.95 13.69
N HIS A 249 -33.69 17.26 13.82
CA HIS A 249 -34.38 17.81 14.98
C HIS A 249 -35.85 17.40 15.07
N GLU A 250 -36.41 16.87 13.98
CA GLU A 250 -37.77 16.32 13.99
C GLU A 250 -37.82 14.88 14.50
N ASP A 251 -36.71 14.13 14.34
CA ASP A 251 -36.58 12.79 14.88
C ASP A 251 -35.13 12.53 15.34
N PRO A 252 -34.82 12.71 16.61
CA PRO A 252 -33.48 12.55 17.15
C PRO A 252 -32.97 11.10 17.07
N THR A 253 -33.81 10.12 16.72
CA THR A 253 -33.41 8.72 16.58
C THR A 253 -32.75 8.45 15.21
N LEU A 254 -32.93 9.31 14.23
CA LEU A 254 -32.39 9.13 12.88
C LEU A 254 -30.88 9.36 12.78
N ALA A 255 -30.29 10.14 13.68
CA ALA A 255 -28.83 10.30 13.78
C ALA A 255 -28.41 10.59 15.23
N PRO A 256 -28.49 9.62 16.09
CA PRO A 256 -28.12 9.79 17.48
C PRO A 256 -26.61 9.99 17.59
N HIS A 257 -26.19 10.99 18.36
CA HIS A 257 -24.82 11.15 18.76
C HIS A 257 -24.55 10.37 20.04
N TYR A 258 -23.67 9.39 19.92
CA TYR A 258 -23.31 8.56 21.07
C TYR A 258 -22.05 9.06 21.73
N LEU A 259 -22.03 9.03 23.06
CA LEU A 259 -20.78 9.20 23.79
C LEU A 259 -19.81 8.05 23.45
N PRO A 260 -18.50 8.27 23.51
CA PRO A 260 -17.51 7.22 23.29
C PRO A 260 -17.81 5.97 24.14
N GLY A 261 -17.84 4.81 23.49
CA GLY A 261 -18.16 3.53 24.13
C GLY A 261 -19.64 3.29 24.44
N LYS A 262 -20.54 4.18 24.00
CA LYS A 262 -21.99 4.02 24.18
C LYS A 262 -22.74 3.73 22.89
N HIS A 263 -22.00 3.50 21.80
CA HIS A 263 -22.61 3.18 20.52
C HIS A 263 -23.27 1.77 20.58
N PRO A 264 -24.57 1.65 20.30
CA PRO A 264 -25.30 0.37 20.44
C PRO A 264 -24.78 -0.72 19.51
N ALA A 265 -24.20 -0.37 18.35
CA ALA A 265 -23.62 -1.34 17.44
C ALA A 265 -22.50 -2.20 18.07
N MET A 266 -21.90 -1.81 19.17
CA MET A 266 -20.94 -2.66 19.91
C MET A 266 -21.63 -3.90 20.47
N ASN A 267 -22.83 -3.74 21.04
CA ASN A 267 -23.61 -4.86 21.54
C ASN A 267 -24.19 -5.69 20.39
N GLU A 268 -24.63 -5.02 19.33
CA GLU A 268 -25.11 -5.70 18.12
C GLU A 268 -24.05 -6.61 17.51
N VAL A 269 -22.79 -6.17 17.45
CA VAL A 269 -21.68 -6.99 16.94
C VAL A 269 -21.45 -8.21 17.83
N THR A 270 -21.47 -8.04 19.16
CA THR A 270 -21.29 -9.16 20.10
C THR A 270 -22.42 -10.17 19.98
N GLU A 271 -23.66 -9.72 19.92
CA GLU A 271 -24.83 -10.57 19.80
C GLU A 271 -24.94 -11.26 18.45
N LYS A 272 -24.80 -10.51 17.37
CA LYS A 272 -24.93 -11.00 15.99
C LYS A 272 -23.84 -12.01 15.62
N HIS A 273 -22.63 -11.81 16.08
CA HIS A 273 -21.48 -12.63 15.72
C HIS A 273 -21.00 -13.56 16.84
N ASN A 274 -21.65 -13.54 17.99
CA ASN A 274 -21.25 -14.28 19.19
C ASN A 274 -19.75 -14.10 19.52
N ILE A 275 -19.30 -12.84 19.48
CA ILE A 275 -17.92 -12.46 19.77
C ILE A 275 -17.90 -11.72 21.10
N PRO A 276 -16.99 -12.04 22.03
CA PRO A 276 -16.90 -11.31 23.29
C PRO A 276 -16.57 -9.83 23.05
N LEU A 277 -17.13 -8.94 23.88
CA LEU A 277 -16.95 -7.48 23.74
C LEU A 277 -15.49 -7.07 23.71
N GLU A 278 -14.65 -7.72 24.51
CA GLU A 278 -13.20 -7.50 24.52
C GLU A 278 -12.55 -7.71 23.16
N ALA A 279 -13.04 -8.64 22.35
CA ALA A 279 -12.57 -8.87 21.00
C ALA A 279 -13.03 -7.76 20.04
N VAL A 280 -14.27 -7.32 20.19
CA VAL A 280 -14.82 -6.21 19.36
C VAL A 280 -14.06 -4.93 19.59
N LEU A 281 -13.60 -4.70 20.81
CA LEU A 281 -12.83 -3.51 21.20
C LEU A 281 -11.40 -3.48 20.61
N GLY A 282 -10.93 -4.60 20.03
CA GLY A 282 -9.60 -4.68 19.44
C GLY A 282 -8.47 -4.57 20.46
N GLY A 283 -7.28 -4.33 19.95
CA GLY A 283 -6.05 -4.24 20.72
C GLY A 283 -5.03 -5.29 20.26
N PRO A 284 -3.74 -5.15 20.60
CA PRO A 284 -2.68 -6.02 20.11
C PRO A 284 -2.93 -7.49 20.46
N GLU A 285 -3.49 -7.77 21.64
CA GLU A 285 -3.80 -9.14 22.08
C GLU A 285 -4.74 -9.87 21.12
N THR A 286 -5.62 -9.15 20.42
CA THR A 286 -6.60 -9.74 19.50
C THR A 286 -5.98 -10.24 18.19
N MET A 287 -4.74 -9.88 17.91
CA MET A 287 -3.98 -10.34 16.75
C MET A 287 -3.38 -11.73 16.97
N TYR A 288 -3.14 -12.12 18.21
CA TYR A 288 -2.37 -13.32 18.55
C TYR A 288 -3.21 -14.59 18.61
N PRO A 289 -2.63 -15.74 18.23
CA PRO A 289 -3.35 -17.03 18.22
C PRO A 289 -3.91 -17.44 19.57
N GLU A 290 -3.26 -17.04 20.66
CA GLU A 290 -3.67 -17.37 22.04
C GLU A 290 -5.03 -16.73 22.37
N PHE A 291 -5.25 -15.49 21.95
CA PHE A 291 -6.53 -14.83 22.11
C PHE A 291 -7.62 -15.51 21.28
N ARG A 292 -7.31 -15.82 20.02
CA ARG A 292 -8.24 -16.53 19.12
C ARG A 292 -8.59 -17.93 19.60
N LYS A 293 -7.67 -18.65 20.24
CA LYS A 293 -7.95 -19.95 20.87
C LYS A 293 -8.95 -19.81 22.01
N ARG A 294 -8.80 -18.78 22.86
CA ARG A 294 -9.78 -18.51 23.93
C ARG A 294 -11.17 -18.20 23.39
N MET A 295 -11.24 -17.45 22.28
CA MET A 295 -12.50 -17.14 21.62
C MET A 295 -13.16 -18.36 20.99
N LYS A 296 -12.38 -19.37 20.56
CA LYS A 296 -12.89 -20.52 19.82
C LYS A 296 -13.94 -21.32 20.62
N ASP A 297 -13.82 -21.35 21.93
CA ASP A 297 -14.77 -22.04 22.80
C ASP A 297 -16.12 -21.33 22.93
N THR A 298 -16.14 -20.03 22.59
CA THR A 298 -17.33 -19.18 22.65
C THR A 298 -17.85 -18.74 21.28
N TYR A 299 -17.00 -18.83 20.25
CA TYR A 299 -17.29 -18.36 18.89
C TYR A 299 -17.90 -19.48 18.04
N VAL A 300 -19.17 -19.32 17.71
CA VAL A 300 -19.81 -20.14 16.68
C VAL A 300 -19.60 -19.44 15.34
N LEU A 301 -18.84 -20.08 14.43
CA LEU A 301 -18.72 -19.59 13.06
C LEU A 301 -20.12 -19.40 12.48
N PRO A 302 -20.47 -18.23 11.94
CA PRO A 302 -21.69 -18.11 11.17
C PRO A 302 -21.65 -19.15 10.05
N PRO A 303 -22.78 -19.74 9.69
CA PRO A 303 -22.84 -20.68 8.58
C PRO A 303 -22.25 -19.99 7.35
N PRO A 304 -21.47 -20.71 6.52
CA PRO A 304 -20.90 -20.11 5.32
C PRO A 304 -22.04 -19.49 4.52
N VAL A 305 -21.89 -18.21 4.21
CA VAL A 305 -22.81 -17.53 3.29
C VAL A 305 -22.76 -18.36 2.01
N ARG A 306 -23.78 -19.14 1.75
CA ARG A 306 -23.96 -19.73 0.43
C ARG A 306 -23.97 -18.55 -0.52
N ALA A 307 -22.99 -18.49 -1.41
CA ALA A 307 -23.11 -17.67 -2.58
C ALA A 307 -24.37 -18.19 -3.27
N ASP A 308 -25.49 -17.53 -3.03
CA ASP A 308 -26.69 -17.79 -3.77
C ASP A 308 -26.30 -17.60 -5.22
N ALA A 309 -26.33 -18.73 -5.94
CA ALA A 309 -26.16 -18.72 -7.37
C ALA A 309 -27.19 -17.72 -7.88
N GLY A 310 -26.70 -16.55 -8.26
CA GLY A 310 -27.55 -15.53 -8.87
C GLY A 310 -28.19 -16.14 -10.11
N ASN A 311 -29.49 -16.16 -10.13
CA ASN A 311 -30.29 -16.25 -11.32
C ASN A 311 -30.22 -14.94 -12.07
#